data_41b4b1230e6b5d43a2dd7089bf56788f
#
_entry.id   41b4b1230e6b5d43a2dd7089bf56788f
#
_cell.length_a   1.000
_cell.length_b   1.000
_cell.length_c   1.000
_cell.angle_alpha   90.00
_cell.angle_beta   90.00
_cell.angle_gamma   90.00
#
_symmetry.space_group_name_H-M   'P 1'
#
loop_
_entity.id
_entity.type
_entity.pdbx_description
1 polymer ?
#
loop_
_entity_poly.entity_id
_entity_poly.type
_entity_poly.pdbx_seq_one_letter_code
_entity_poly.pdbx_strand_id
1 'polypeptide(L)'
;MSEGYIVLVMQLVLIELNEINFEYAKKYFDILKIDTIKNINKELIETESENSDEMLEPWIQWHSIHTGCTAKDHGVFRLGDAINSKKIQIFEELEANHLTVGSISAMNSINNLKNPSYFIPDPWTNTKSDDSFFSKIITLVLKDTVNNNASAKFSIKNYIYLIIIFLRFV
;
A
#
# COMPACT_ATOMS: atom_id res chain seq x y z
N MET A 1 15.60 43.26 4.14
CA MET A 1 16.29 41.98 4.06
C MET A 1 15.19 40.89 4.24
N SER A 2 14.80 40.23 3.17
CA SER A 2 13.80 39.17 3.24
C SER A 2 14.54 37.91 3.67
N GLU A 3 14.23 37.41 4.85
CA GLU A 3 14.67 36.10 5.29
C GLU A 3 13.99 35.06 4.39
N GLY A 4 14.79 34.44 3.53
CA GLY A 4 14.32 33.33 2.71
C GLY A 4 14.12 32.09 3.60
N TYR A 5 12.88 31.70 3.85
CA TYR A 5 12.58 30.47 4.50
C TYR A 5 12.91 29.32 3.54
N ILE A 6 13.87 28.49 3.92
CA ILE A 6 14.09 27.19 3.25
C ILE A 6 12.93 26.27 3.68
N VAL A 7 11.96 26.08 2.81
CA VAL A 7 10.93 25.05 3.01
C VAL A 7 11.60 23.72 2.74
N LEU A 8 11.95 22.99 3.78
CA LEU A 8 12.35 21.59 3.67
C LEU A 8 11.10 20.79 3.24
N VAL A 9 11.03 20.45 1.97
CA VAL A 9 10.02 19.50 1.48
C VAL A 9 10.44 18.10 1.95
N MET A 10 9.83 17.63 3.03
CA MET A 10 10.03 16.28 3.51
C MET A 10 9.20 15.32 2.62
N GLN A 11 9.87 14.39 1.97
CA GLN A 11 9.22 13.35 1.18
C GLN A 11 9.47 12.01 1.85
N LEU A 12 8.40 11.30 2.19
CA LEU A 12 8.44 9.94 2.72
C LEU A 12 7.89 8.99 1.68
N VAL A 13 8.62 7.91 1.41
CA VAL A 13 8.16 6.79 0.60
C VAL A 13 8.12 5.54 1.48
N LEU A 14 6.92 5.02 1.71
CA LEU A 14 6.69 3.76 2.40
C LEU A 14 6.50 2.65 1.35
N ILE A 15 7.34 1.62 1.41
CA ILE A 15 7.25 0.45 0.53
C ILE A 15 6.86 -0.76 1.38
N GLU A 16 5.69 -1.32 1.11
CA GLU A 16 5.15 -2.48 1.80
C GLU A 16 5.52 -3.75 1.01
N LEU A 17 6.24 -4.65 1.65
CA LEU A 17 6.71 -5.90 1.03
C LEU A 17 6.34 -7.08 1.92
N ASN A 18 5.51 -7.99 1.40
CA ASN A 18 5.12 -9.20 2.10
C ASN A 18 6.21 -10.26 2.07
N GLU A 19 6.35 -10.99 3.17
CA GLU A 19 7.07 -12.26 3.23
C GLU A 19 8.54 -12.21 2.74
N ILE A 20 9.21 -11.08 2.90
CA ILE A 20 10.62 -10.98 2.54
C ILE A 20 11.47 -11.68 3.58
N ASN A 21 12.13 -12.75 3.16
CA ASN A 21 13.18 -13.38 3.96
C ASN A 21 14.50 -12.62 3.77
N PHE A 22 14.87 -11.81 4.76
CA PHE A 22 16.07 -10.97 4.71
C PHE A 22 17.39 -11.77 4.61
N GLU A 23 17.46 -13.00 5.12
CA GLU A 23 18.66 -13.83 4.98
C GLU A 23 18.87 -14.28 3.53
N TYR A 24 17.79 -14.69 2.86
CA TYR A 24 17.86 -15.01 1.43
C TYR A 24 18.09 -13.77 0.58
N ALA A 25 17.42 -12.67 0.88
CA ALA A 25 17.64 -11.42 0.19
C ALA A 25 19.12 -11.02 0.24
N LYS A 26 19.73 -11.06 1.42
CA LYS A 26 21.15 -10.76 1.60
C LYS A 26 22.07 -11.62 0.72
N LYS A 27 21.83 -12.94 0.65
CA LYS A 27 22.60 -13.84 -0.22
C LYS A 27 22.50 -13.44 -1.69
N TYR A 28 21.30 -13.12 -2.17
CA TYR A 28 21.08 -12.71 -3.55
C TYR A 28 21.73 -11.36 -3.85
N PHE A 29 21.67 -10.42 -2.94
CA PHE A 29 22.31 -9.11 -3.11
C PHE A 29 23.83 -9.20 -3.14
N ASP A 30 24.43 -10.10 -2.35
CA ASP A 30 25.86 -10.37 -2.41
C ASP A 30 26.27 -10.98 -3.78
N ILE A 31 25.48 -11.92 -4.30
CA ILE A 31 25.70 -12.53 -5.62
C ILE A 31 25.57 -11.49 -6.75
N LEU A 32 24.55 -10.64 -6.68
CA LEU A 32 24.25 -9.62 -7.69
C LEU A 32 25.08 -8.35 -7.54
N LYS A 33 25.92 -8.25 -6.50
CA LYS A 33 26.76 -7.08 -6.17
C LYS A 33 25.94 -5.79 -6.01
N ILE A 34 24.75 -5.89 -5.44
CA ILE A 34 23.87 -4.73 -5.18
C ILE A 34 24.22 -4.16 -3.80
N ASP A 35 25.02 -3.10 -3.78
CA ASP A 35 25.50 -2.50 -2.54
C ASP A 35 24.43 -1.67 -1.79
N THR A 36 23.42 -1.20 -2.48
CA THR A 36 22.38 -0.33 -1.90
C THR A 36 21.67 -0.98 -0.71
N ILE A 37 21.51 -2.31 -0.71
CA ILE A 37 20.79 -3.04 0.34
C ILE A 37 21.71 -3.48 1.48
N LYS A 38 23.02 -3.52 1.28
CA LYS A 38 23.97 -3.76 2.39
C LYS A 38 23.84 -2.71 3.50
N ASN A 39 23.37 -1.51 3.15
CA ASN A 39 23.17 -0.43 4.12
C ASN A 39 21.82 -0.52 4.84
N ILE A 40 20.81 -1.13 4.26
CA ILE A 40 19.48 -1.30 4.90
C ILE A 40 19.60 -2.12 6.20
N ASN A 41 20.45 -3.14 6.23
CA ASN A 41 20.67 -3.96 7.44
C ASN A 41 21.19 -3.19 8.65
N LYS A 42 21.74 -1.99 8.48
CA LYS A 42 22.24 -1.17 9.60
C LYS A 42 21.15 -0.37 10.27
N GLU A 43 20.04 -0.16 9.56
CA GLU A 43 18.89 0.65 10.01
C GLU A 43 17.64 -0.21 10.21
N LEU A 44 17.77 -1.53 10.15
CA LEU A 44 16.65 -2.45 10.33
C LEU A 44 16.15 -2.37 11.77
N ILE A 45 14.88 -2.05 11.92
CA ILE A 45 14.17 -2.16 13.19
C ILE A 45 13.34 -3.44 13.12
N GLU A 46 13.67 -4.38 13.98
CA GLU A 46 12.91 -5.61 14.12
C GLU A 46 11.80 -5.40 15.15
N THR A 47 10.59 -5.78 14.80
CA THR A 47 9.44 -5.72 15.70
C THR A 47 8.84 -7.10 15.84
N GLU A 48 8.29 -7.40 17.02
CA GLU A 48 7.52 -8.62 17.23
C GLU A 48 6.12 -8.46 16.67
N SER A 49 5.68 -9.45 15.90
CA SER A 49 4.30 -9.58 15.47
C SER A 49 3.44 -10.29 16.52
N GLU A 50 2.16 -10.41 16.26
CA GLU A 50 1.25 -11.19 17.10
C GLU A 50 1.68 -12.66 17.17
N ASN A 51 1.69 -13.26 18.37
CA ASN A 51 2.22 -14.61 18.62
C ASN A 51 1.24 -15.75 18.27
N SER A 52 0.06 -15.45 17.77
CA SER A 52 -0.95 -16.46 17.43
C SER A 52 -0.90 -16.74 15.93
N ASP A 53 -0.76 -18.01 15.55
CA ASP A 53 -0.75 -18.43 14.14
C ASP A 53 -1.97 -17.89 13.37
N GLU A 54 -3.12 -17.76 14.04
CA GLU A 54 -4.34 -17.22 13.46
C GLU A 54 -4.26 -15.73 13.12
N MET A 55 -3.31 -15.00 13.70
CA MET A 55 -3.12 -13.56 13.52
C MET A 55 -1.94 -13.22 12.60
N LEU A 56 -1.24 -14.23 12.07
CA LEU A 56 -0.06 -14.04 11.21
C LEU A 56 -0.41 -13.73 9.75
N GLU A 57 -1.67 -13.66 9.42
CA GLU A 57 -2.12 -13.38 8.07
C GLU A 57 -1.75 -11.95 7.61
N PRO A 58 -1.17 -11.77 6.42
CA PRO A 58 -0.69 -10.46 5.97
C PRO A 58 -1.75 -9.36 6.04
N TRP A 59 -2.99 -9.67 5.70
CA TRP A 59 -4.08 -8.68 5.72
C TRP A 59 -4.47 -8.22 7.13
N ILE A 60 -4.19 -9.02 8.17
CA ILE A 60 -4.36 -8.61 9.57
C ILE A 60 -3.18 -7.72 9.96
N GLN A 61 -1.97 -8.18 9.69
CA GLN A 61 -0.74 -7.49 10.08
C GLN A 61 -0.61 -6.12 9.43
N TRP A 62 -0.90 -6.00 8.13
CA TRP A 62 -0.86 -4.70 7.47
C TRP A 62 -1.86 -3.71 8.04
N HIS A 63 -3.06 -4.17 8.39
CA HIS A 63 -4.02 -3.28 9.05
C HIS A 63 -3.56 -2.88 10.45
N SER A 64 -2.91 -3.78 11.21
CA SER A 64 -2.26 -3.45 12.49
C SER A 64 -1.17 -2.40 12.31
N ILE A 65 -0.32 -2.54 11.28
CA ILE A 65 0.74 -1.59 10.95
C ILE A 65 0.16 -0.22 10.58
N HIS A 66 -0.85 -0.20 9.71
CA HIS A 66 -1.48 1.04 9.25
C HIS A 66 -2.17 1.80 10.39
N THR A 67 -2.67 1.12 11.41
CA THR A 67 -3.45 1.72 12.50
C THR A 67 -2.68 1.88 13.81
N GLY A 68 -1.52 1.23 13.94
CA GLY A 68 -0.79 1.15 15.21
C GLY A 68 -1.54 0.42 16.31
N CYS A 69 -2.53 -0.44 15.96
CA CYS A 69 -3.39 -1.15 16.88
C CYS A 69 -3.21 -2.66 16.75
N THR A 70 -3.49 -3.39 17.83
CA THR A 70 -3.51 -4.86 17.76
C THR A 70 -4.71 -5.37 16.96
N ALA A 71 -4.64 -6.60 16.46
CA ALA A 71 -5.75 -7.23 15.73
C ALA A 71 -7.07 -7.25 16.53
N LYS A 72 -6.98 -7.43 17.84
CA LYS A 72 -8.15 -7.39 18.75
C LYS A 72 -8.77 -6.00 18.84
N ASP A 73 -7.93 -4.95 18.78
CA ASP A 73 -8.39 -3.56 18.92
C ASP A 73 -9.02 -3.03 17.64
N HIS A 74 -8.52 -3.42 16.47
CA HIS A 74 -9.08 -2.98 15.20
C HIS A 74 -10.17 -3.91 14.66
N GLY A 75 -10.22 -5.18 15.09
CA GLY A 75 -11.28 -6.13 14.74
C GLY A 75 -11.30 -6.58 13.28
N VAL A 76 -10.19 -6.43 12.56
CA VAL A 76 -10.04 -6.82 11.16
C VAL A 76 -9.30 -8.15 11.10
N PHE A 77 -9.99 -9.22 10.68
CA PHE A 77 -9.46 -10.57 10.66
C PHE A 77 -9.47 -11.21 9.27
N ARG A 78 -10.08 -10.55 8.29
CA ARG A 78 -10.18 -11.05 6.92
C ARG A 78 -9.77 -10.00 5.92
N LEU A 79 -9.36 -10.46 4.77
CA LEU A 79 -9.05 -9.63 3.63
C LEU A 79 -10.32 -8.87 3.19
N GLY A 80 -10.20 -7.55 3.08
CA GLY A 80 -11.31 -6.65 2.74
C GLY A 80 -12.14 -6.17 3.93
N ASP A 81 -11.97 -6.72 5.14
CA ASP A 81 -12.75 -6.32 6.33
C ASP A 81 -12.35 -4.94 6.87
N ALA A 82 -11.26 -4.36 6.38
CA ALA A 82 -10.82 -3.03 6.79
C ALA A 82 -11.93 -1.97 6.68
N ILE A 83 -12.89 -2.12 5.76
CA ILE A 83 -14.03 -1.22 5.60
C ILE A 83 -14.91 -1.11 6.86
N ASN A 84 -14.82 -2.07 7.75
CA ASN A 84 -15.57 -2.10 9.02
C ASN A 84 -14.76 -1.48 10.18
N SER A 85 -13.47 -1.23 9.99
CA SER A 85 -12.61 -0.63 10.99
C SER A 85 -12.96 0.84 11.21
N LYS A 86 -12.94 1.25 12.49
CA LYS A 86 -13.11 2.64 12.89
C LYS A 86 -11.78 3.27 13.32
N LYS A 87 -10.69 2.56 13.15
CA LYS A 87 -9.37 3.04 13.54
C LYS A 87 -8.82 3.98 12.47
N ILE A 88 -8.19 5.04 12.93
CA ILE A 88 -7.48 5.98 12.06
C ILE A 88 -6.23 5.28 11.54
N GLN A 89 -6.00 5.35 10.24
CA GLN A 89 -4.82 4.78 9.60
C GLN A 89 -3.74 5.86 9.46
N ILE A 90 -2.52 5.46 9.27
CA ILE A 90 -1.39 6.37 9.06
C ILE A 90 -1.66 7.39 7.93
N PHE A 91 -2.44 7.01 6.93
CA PHE A 91 -2.79 7.89 5.81
C PHE A 91 -3.57 9.12 6.26
N GLU A 92 -4.60 8.93 7.11
CA GLU A 92 -5.39 10.03 7.67
C GLU A 92 -4.57 10.87 8.65
N GLU A 93 -3.69 10.24 9.44
CA GLU A 93 -2.79 10.95 10.35
C GLU A 93 -1.82 11.88 9.59
N LEU A 94 -1.26 11.39 8.47
CA LEU A 94 -0.39 12.20 7.63
C LEU A 94 -1.15 13.37 7.00
N GLU A 95 -2.35 13.15 6.48
CA GLU A 95 -3.20 14.22 5.93
C GLU A 95 -3.58 15.24 7.00
N ALA A 96 -3.93 14.80 8.21
CA ALA A 96 -4.25 15.67 9.33
C ALA A 96 -3.07 16.57 9.74
N ASN A 97 -1.85 16.10 9.52
CA ASN A 97 -0.61 16.86 9.71
C ASN A 97 -0.17 17.64 8.47
N HIS A 98 -1.09 17.94 7.57
CA HIS A 98 -0.89 18.76 6.37
C HIS A 98 0.08 18.16 5.34
N LEU A 99 0.31 16.86 5.37
CA LEU A 99 1.08 16.17 4.35
C LEU A 99 0.18 15.74 3.20
N THR A 100 0.69 15.83 1.98
CA THR A 100 0.01 15.29 0.80
C THR A 100 0.23 13.80 0.73
N VAL A 101 -0.83 13.02 0.69
CA VAL A 101 -0.78 11.56 0.73
C VAL A 101 -1.14 10.96 -0.61
N GLY A 102 -0.33 9.99 -1.07
CA GLY A 102 -0.64 9.11 -2.18
C GLY A 102 -0.49 7.66 -1.77
N SER A 103 -1.38 6.78 -2.20
CA SER A 103 -1.35 5.34 -1.89
C SER A 103 -1.63 4.49 -3.11
N ILE A 104 -0.87 3.41 -3.28
CA ILE A 104 -1.07 2.41 -4.33
C ILE A 104 -1.11 1.03 -3.69
N SER A 105 -2.27 0.41 -3.73
CA SER A 105 -2.49 -1.00 -3.38
C SER A 105 -2.02 -1.39 -1.97
N ALA A 106 -2.03 -0.45 -1.01
CA ALA A 106 -1.78 -0.75 0.39
C ALA A 106 -2.80 -1.77 0.88
N MET A 107 -2.30 -2.93 1.35
CA MET A 107 -3.15 -4.09 1.62
C MET A 107 -4.11 -3.83 2.78
N ASN A 108 -5.38 -4.16 2.56
CA ASN A 108 -6.44 -4.06 3.55
C ASN A 108 -6.54 -2.67 4.20
N SER A 109 -6.43 -1.63 3.35
CA SER A 109 -6.55 -0.22 3.72
C SER A 109 -7.81 0.40 3.14
N ILE A 110 -8.29 1.47 3.77
CA ILE A 110 -9.47 2.22 3.31
C ILE A 110 -9.10 3.65 2.95
N ASN A 111 -9.79 4.18 1.95
CA ASN A 111 -9.65 5.58 1.57
C ASN A 111 -10.62 6.46 2.36
N ASN A 112 -10.16 7.00 3.47
CA ASN A 112 -10.84 8.01 4.26
C ASN A 112 -10.21 9.41 4.10
N LEU A 113 -9.26 9.56 3.17
CA LEU A 113 -8.62 10.83 2.88
C LEU A 113 -9.61 11.83 2.29
N LYS A 114 -9.47 13.08 2.67
CA LYS A 114 -10.28 14.20 2.14
C LYS A 114 -9.76 14.67 0.79
N ASN A 115 -8.43 14.75 0.66
CA ASN A 115 -7.75 15.29 -0.52
C ASN A 115 -6.51 14.47 -0.89
N PRO A 116 -6.64 13.17 -1.20
CA PRO A 116 -5.51 12.38 -1.61
C PRO A 116 -4.90 12.91 -2.91
N SER A 117 -3.59 12.87 -3.04
CA SER A 117 -2.90 13.13 -4.31
C SER A 117 -3.31 12.07 -5.34
N TYR A 118 -3.34 10.83 -4.89
CA TYR A 118 -3.93 9.68 -5.56
C TYR A 118 -4.23 8.60 -4.52
N PHE A 119 -5.22 7.75 -4.79
CA PHE A 119 -5.50 6.57 -4.00
C PHE A 119 -6.00 5.44 -4.90
N ILE A 120 -5.17 4.41 -5.04
CA ILE A 120 -5.50 3.19 -5.77
C ILE A 120 -5.62 2.09 -4.71
N PRO A 121 -6.84 1.64 -4.37
CA PRO A 121 -7.02 0.60 -3.36
C PRO A 121 -6.46 -0.74 -3.81
N ASP A 122 -6.18 -1.61 -2.86
CA ASP A 122 -5.97 -3.01 -3.16
C ASP A 122 -7.25 -3.64 -3.77
N PRO A 123 -7.13 -4.70 -4.55
CA PRO A 123 -8.28 -5.22 -5.30
C PRO A 123 -9.33 -5.93 -4.44
N TRP A 124 -9.01 -6.28 -3.22
CA TRP A 124 -9.91 -7.03 -2.32
C TRP A 124 -10.74 -6.12 -1.41
N THR A 125 -10.20 -4.95 -1.04
CA THR A 125 -10.88 -4.00 -0.17
C THR A 125 -11.88 -3.16 -0.95
N ASN A 126 -13.16 -3.19 -0.55
CA ASN A 126 -14.20 -2.46 -1.23
C ASN A 126 -14.26 -0.99 -0.81
N THR A 127 -13.19 -0.27 -1.03
CA THR A 127 -13.10 1.17 -0.82
C THR A 127 -13.00 1.92 -2.16
N LYS A 128 -13.21 3.23 -2.14
CA LYS A 128 -13.14 4.08 -3.34
C LYS A 128 -11.70 4.43 -3.66
N SER A 129 -11.35 4.48 -4.95
CA SER A 129 -10.18 5.22 -5.39
C SER A 129 -10.38 6.73 -5.18
N ASP A 130 -9.35 7.53 -5.38
CA ASP A 130 -9.54 8.96 -5.60
C ASP A 130 -10.38 9.19 -6.88
N ASP A 131 -10.83 10.44 -7.08
CA ASP A 131 -11.72 10.76 -8.19
C ASP A 131 -11.02 10.90 -9.55
N SER A 132 -9.70 10.70 -9.61
CA SER A 132 -8.95 10.77 -10.85
C SER A 132 -9.32 9.65 -11.82
N PHE A 133 -9.30 9.98 -13.10
CA PHE A 133 -9.55 9.02 -14.16
C PHE A 133 -8.56 7.83 -14.12
N PHE A 134 -7.30 8.12 -13.84
CA PHE A 134 -6.23 7.12 -13.81
C PHE A 134 -6.43 6.10 -12.68
N SER A 135 -6.64 6.58 -11.44
CA SER A 135 -6.86 5.71 -10.29
C SER A 135 -8.11 4.85 -10.44
N LYS A 136 -9.19 5.40 -11.02
CA LYS A 136 -10.41 4.63 -11.32
C LYS A 136 -10.15 3.49 -12.28
N ILE A 137 -9.46 3.74 -13.40
CA ILE A 137 -9.18 2.70 -14.40
C ILE A 137 -8.26 1.61 -13.82
N ILE A 138 -7.17 2.00 -13.15
CA ILE A 138 -6.27 1.01 -12.55
C ILE A 138 -7.02 0.16 -11.51
N THR A 139 -7.84 0.76 -10.68
CA THR A 139 -8.67 0.02 -9.71
C THR A 139 -9.57 -1.02 -10.40
N LEU A 140 -10.18 -0.66 -11.52
CA LEU A 140 -11.00 -1.59 -12.30
C LEU A 140 -10.18 -2.75 -12.88
N VAL A 141 -9.00 -2.46 -13.41
CA VAL A 141 -8.07 -3.48 -13.94
C VAL A 141 -7.65 -4.45 -12.84
N LEU A 142 -7.24 -3.93 -11.68
CA LEU A 142 -6.82 -4.74 -10.54
C LEU A 142 -7.95 -5.66 -10.04
N LYS A 143 -9.15 -5.12 -9.84
CA LYS A 143 -10.33 -5.88 -9.40
C LYS A 143 -10.72 -6.97 -10.40
N ASP A 144 -10.72 -6.66 -11.69
CA ASP A 144 -11.05 -7.65 -12.72
C ASP A 144 -9.99 -8.75 -12.82
N THR A 145 -8.72 -8.41 -12.66
CA THR A 145 -7.61 -9.37 -12.64
C THR A 145 -7.76 -10.37 -11.49
N VAL A 146 -8.05 -9.88 -10.28
CA VAL A 146 -8.26 -10.74 -9.11
C VAL A 146 -9.50 -11.62 -9.27
N ASN A 147 -10.61 -11.08 -9.76
CA ASN A 147 -11.84 -11.83 -9.98
C ASN A 147 -11.67 -12.94 -11.02
N ASN A 148 -10.76 -12.79 -11.98
CA ASN A 148 -10.48 -13.77 -13.03
C ASN A 148 -9.22 -14.61 -12.76
N ASN A 149 -8.57 -14.44 -11.60
CA ASN A 149 -7.31 -15.12 -11.28
C ASN A 149 -7.43 -16.65 -11.35
N ALA A 150 -8.52 -17.22 -10.83
CA ALA A 150 -8.75 -18.65 -10.84
C ALA A 150 -8.84 -19.24 -12.26
N SER A 151 -9.22 -18.46 -13.26
CA SER A 151 -9.31 -18.87 -14.67
C SER A 151 -8.06 -18.57 -15.47
N ALA A 152 -7.07 -17.88 -14.88
CA ALA A 152 -5.87 -17.38 -15.55
C ALA A 152 -6.17 -16.58 -16.86
N LYS A 153 -7.34 -15.95 -16.93
CA LYS A 153 -7.80 -15.20 -18.09
C LYS A 153 -7.77 -13.72 -17.78
N PHE A 154 -7.16 -12.99 -18.68
CA PHE A 154 -7.22 -11.53 -18.68
C PHE A 154 -8.44 -11.09 -19.50
N SER A 155 -9.34 -10.34 -18.90
CA SER A 155 -10.58 -9.98 -19.61
C SER A 155 -10.34 -9.01 -20.78
N ILE A 156 -11.20 -9.06 -21.79
CA ILE A 156 -11.14 -8.11 -22.92
C ILE A 156 -11.29 -6.67 -22.41
N LYS A 157 -12.04 -6.44 -21.31
CA LYS A 157 -12.18 -5.13 -20.69
C LYS A 157 -10.85 -4.57 -20.22
N ASN A 158 -9.99 -5.42 -19.62
CA ASN A 158 -8.66 -4.98 -19.18
C ASN A 158 -7.78 -4.55 -20.35
N TYR A 159 -7.84 -5.24 -21.48
CA TYR A 159 -7.11 -4.78 -22.68
C TYR A 159 -7.60 -3.41 -23.15
N ILE A 160 -8.91 -3.16 -23.13
CA ILE A 160 -9.48 -1.86 -23.49
C ILE A 160 -8.99 -0.79 -22.51
N TYR A 161 -9.02 -1.05 -21.21
CA TYR A 161 -8.54 -0.11 -20.19
C TYR A 161 -7.05 0.21 -20.35
N LEU A 162 -6.22 -0.80 -20.62
CA LEU A 162 -4.79 -0.59 -20.87
C LEU A 162 -4.54 0.23 -22.14
N ILE A 163 -5.30 0.00 -23.20
CA ILE A 163 -5.23 0.81 -24.43
C ILE A 163 -5.61 2.27 -24.13
N ILE A 164 -6.67 2.50 -23.36
CA ILE A 164 -7.10 3.85 -22.99
C ILE A 164 -6.00 4.56 -22.16
N ILE A 165 -5.38 3.86 -21.21
CA ILE A 165 -4.25 4.39 -20.44
C ILE A 165 -3.12 4.76 -21.38
N PHE A 166 -2.70 3.84 -22.26
CA PHE A 166 -1.62 4.07 -23.21
C PHE A 166 -1.87 5.29 -24.09
N LEU A 167 -3.05 5.39 -24.70
CA LEU A 167 -3.40 6.52 -25.59
C LEU A 167 -3.45 7.88 -24.88
N ARG A 168 -3.54 7.90 -23.57
CA ARG A 168 -3.57 9.15 -22.80
C ARG A 168 -2.17 9.62 -22.38
N PHE A 169 -1.17 8.75 -22.40
CA PHE A 169 0.22 9.06 -22.04
C PHE A 169 1.18 9.15 -23.21
N VAL A 170 0.73 8.84 -24.40
CA VAL A 170 1.44 9.05 -25.68
C VAL A 170 0.85 10.25 -26.39
#